data_102bd601e12ebc952624a3a5b6f8eaa5
#
_entry.id   102bd601e12ebc952624a3a5b6f8eaa5
#
_cell.length_a   1.000
_cell.length_b   1.000
_cell.length_c   1.000
_cell.angle_alpha   90.00
_cell.angle_beta   90.00
_cell.angle_gamma   90.00
#
_symmetry.space_group_name_H-M   'P 1'
#
loop_
_entity.id
_entity.type
_entity.pdbx_description
1 polymer ?
#
loop_
_entity_poly.entity_id
_entity_poly.type
_entity_poly.pdbx_seq_one_letter_code
_entity_poly.pdbx_strand_id
1 'polypeptide(L)'
;MPEVSIILPVYNEERHLQKTLSTLCTQTFRDFELLAVDDGSTDESRRILERFAAADARITVLAQHHGGVSRARNLALEAATGKWVWFVDSDDLPFLNFLEKALHEPQSNDADILMGSYLKMDLNGEITRITLPKYGLIDSKTLPVCFMQAQYETGYFGYLWNKLLRREKILSVNAVFDESMTLAEDLQFLVQLYRANSRVLL
;
A
#
# COMPACT_ATOMS: atom_id res chain seq x y z
N MET A 1 4.11 -10.42 -16.60
CA MET A 1 4.06 -10.08 -15.16
C MET A 1 3.62 -8.63 -15.10
N PRO A 2 2.69 -8.27 -14.23
CA PRO A 2 2.25 -6.88 -14.09
C PRO A 2 3.36 -5.98 -13.53
N GLU A 3 3.27 -4.68 -13.78
CA GLU A 3 4.21 -3.72 -13.18
C GLU A 3 3.91 -3.53 -11.67
N VAL A 4 2.64 -3.59 -11.24
CA VAL A 4 2.23 -3.37 -9.85
C VAL A 4 1.38 -4.51 -9.32
N SER A 5 1.66 -5.00 -8.11
CA SER A 5 0.73 -5.80 -7.31
C SER A 5 0.09 -4.89 -6.25
N ILE A 6 -1.22 -4.70 -6.35
CA ILE A 6 -2.01 -4.01 -5.33
C ILE A 6 -2.47 -5.05 -4.31
N ILE A 7 -2.19 -4.83 -3.04
CA ILE A 7 -2.59 -5.72 -1.93
C ILE A 7 -3.68 -5.03 -1.12
N LEU A 8 -4.84 -5.68 -1.02
CA LEU A 8 -6.03 -5.17 -0.37
C LEU A 8 -6.52 -6.17 0.70
N PRO A 9 -6.13 -6.04 1.97
CA PRO A 9 -6.71 -6.83 3.04
C PRO A 9 -8.14 -6.35 3.32
N VAL A 10 -9.07 -7.28 3.57
CA VAL A 10 -10.49 -6.99 3.79
C VAL A 10 -11.02 -7.82 4.96
N TYR A 11 -11.65 -7.15 5.92
CA TYR A 11 -12.39 -7.79 7.01
C TYR A 11 -13.58 -6.95 7.43
N ASN A 12 -14.80 -7.41 7.14
CA ASN A 12 -16.06 -6.75 7.50
C ASN A 12 -16.16 -5.28 7.05
N GLU A 13 -15.89 -5.01 5.75
CA GLU A 13 -15.85 -3.67 5.14
C GLU A 13 -16.93 -3.44 4.08
N GLU A 14 -18.08 -4.11 4.20
CA GLU A 14 -19.18 -4.01 3.22
C GLU A 14 -19.59 -2.56 2.87
N ARG A 15 -19.38 -1.61 3.81
CA ARG A 15 -19.79 -0.20 3.65
C ARG A 15 -18.89 0.58 2.69
N HIS A 16 -17.59 0.34 2.69
CA HIS A 16 -16.61 1.15 1.96
C HIS A 16 -16.02 0.41 0.77
N LEU A 17 -15.90 -0.92 0.87
CA LEU A 17 -15.18 -1.79 -0.05
C LEU A 17 -15.57 -1.58 -1.53
N GLN A 18 -16.87 -1.43 -1.83
CA GLN A 18 -17.30 -1.22 -3.22
C GLN A 18 -16.71 0.05 -3.83
N LYS A 19 -16.61 1.13 -3.05
CA LYS A 19 -16.06 2.40 -3.50
C LYS A 19 -14.55 2.31 -3.69
N THR A 20 -13.84 1.69 -2.75
CA THR A 20 -12.40 1.45 -2.83
C THR A 20 -12.06 0.62 -4.07
N LEU A 21 -12.73 -0.53 -4.28
CA LEU A 21 -12.53 -1.37 -5.47
C LEU A 21 -12.81 -0.63 -6.77
N SER A 22 -13.90 0.15 -6.83
CA SER A 22 -14.21 0.97 -8.02
C SER A 22 -13.09 1.95 -8.33
N THR A 23 -12.51 2.59 -7.31
CA THR A 23 -11.41 3.54 -7.46
C THR A 23 -10.13 2.84 -7.92
N LEU A 24 -9.83 1.65 -7.41
CA LEU A 24 -8.68 0.84 -7.82
C LEU A 24 -8.83 0.35 -9.26
N CYS A 25 -9.99 -0.19 -9.64
CA CYS A 25 -10.24 -0.67 -11.00
C CYS A 25 -10.18 0.44 -12.05
N THR A 26 -10.43 1.70 -11.67
CA THR A 26 -10.43 2.87 -12.55
C THR A 26 -9.12 3.66 -12.55
N GLN A 27 -8.06 3.17 -11.90
CA GLN A 27 -6.73 3.79 -11.99
C GLN A 27 -6.35 4.06 -13.46
N THR A 28 -5.72 5.20 -13.75
CA THR A 28 -5.26 5.55 -15.12
C THR A 28 -4.17 4.61 -15.62
N PHE A 29 -3.30 4.16 -14.72
CA PHE A 29 -2.33 3.10 -14.99
C PHE A 29 -3.01 1.73 -14.97
N ARG A 30 -2.79 0.90 -16.01
CA ARG A 30 -3.56 -0.34 -16.23
C ARG A 30 -2.80 -1.63 -15.97
N ASP A 31 -1.47 -1.60 -15.99
CA ASP A 31 -0.62 -2.79 -15.85
C ASP A 31 -0.42 -3.15 -14.38
N PHE A 32 -1.48 -3.64 -13.75
CA PHE A 32 -1.48 -4.11 -12.37
C PHE A 32 -2.31 -5.38 -12.18
N GLU A 33 -2.00 -6.12 -11.13
CA GLU A 33 -2.87 -7.11 -10.50
C GLU A 33 -3.39 -6.58 -9.16
N LEU A 34 -4.57 -7.01 -8.75
CA LEU A 34 -5.16 -6.71 -7.45
C LEU A 34 -5.37 -8.00 -6.67
N LEU A 35 -4.64 -8.17 -5.58
CA LEU A 35 -4.73 -9.29 -4.67
C LEU A 35 -5.56 -8.88 -3.46
N ALA A 36 -6.85 -9.20 -3.47
CA ALA A 36 -7.76 -8.91 -2.37
C ALA A 36 -7.85 -10.12 -1.44
N VAL A 37 -7.56 -9.93 -0.17
CA VAL A 37 -7.60 -11.01 0.83
C VAL A 37 -8.80 -10.83 1.75
N ASP A 38 -9.76 -11.73 1.65
CA ASP A 38 -10.85 -11.83 2.63
C ASP A 38 -10.33 -12.54 3.89
N ASP A 39 -10.17 -11.79 4.97
CA ASP A 39 -9.71 -12.29 6.27
C ASP A 39 -10.87 -12.87 7.11
N GLY A 40 -11.72 -13.70 6.49
CA GLY A 40 -12.83 -14.36 7.17
C GLY A 40 -13.99 -13.44 7.49
N SER A 41 -14.37 -12.53 6.57
CA SER A 41 -15.52 -11.64 6.74
C SER A 41 -16.83 -12.41 6.97
N THR A 42 -17.68 -11.84 7.81
CA THR A 42 -19.01 -12.36 8.16
C THR A 42 -20.16 -11.52 7.58
N ASP A 43 -19.82 -10.39 6.94
CA ASP A 43 -20.72 -9.49 6.25
C ASP A 43 -20.70 -9.74 4.72
N GLU A 44 -21.23 -8.81 3.92
CA GLU A 44 -21.26 -8.91 2.45
C GLU A 44 -19.91 -8.67 1.76
N SER A 45 -18.81 -8.41 2.50
CA SER A 45 -17.52 -8.07 1.93
C SER A 45 -17.02 -9.12 0.93
N ARG A 46 -17.07 -10.41 1.29
CA ARG A 46 -16.65 -11.49 0.41
C ARG A 46 -17.44 -11.51 -0.90
N ARG A 47 -18.76 -11.35 -0.84
CA ARG A 47 -19.61 -11.32 -2.04
C ARG A 47 -19.31 -10.12 -2.94
N ILE A 48 -18.96 -8.99 -2.34
CA ILE A 48 -18.52 -7.80 -3.09
C ILE A 48 -17.23 -8.12 -3.85
N LEU A 49 -16.22 -8.70 -3.18
CA LEU A 49 -14.95 -9.10 -3.80
C LEU A 49 -15.16 -10.05 -4.97
N GLU A 50 -15.94 -11.12 -4.78
CA GLU A 50 -16.23 -12.13 -5.81
C GLU A 50 -16.92 -11.51 -7.03
N ARG A 51 -17.84 -10.57 -6.83
CA ARG A 51 -18.50 -9.83 -7.92
C ARG A 51 -17.52 -8.99 -8.74
N PHE A 52 -16.59 -8.30 -8.08
CA PHE A 52 -15.57 -7.51 -8.77
C PHE A 52 -14.57 -8.40 -9.52
N ALA A 53 -14.13 -9.49 -8.93
CA ALA A 53 -13.24 -10.46 -9.57
C ALA A 53 -13.89 -11.12 -10.81
N ALA A 54 -15.19 -11.38 -10.78
CA ALA A 54 -15.91 -11.88 -11.96
C ALA A 54 -16.00 -10.86 -13.10
N ALA A 55 -15.89 -9.56 -12.81
CA ALA A 55 -15.98 -8.47 -13.77
C ALA A 55 -14.62 -7.97 -14.29
N ASP A 56 -13.54 -8.19 -13.54
CA ASP A 56 -12.19 -7.71 -13.88
C ASP A 56 -11.14 -8.81 -13.63
N ALA A 57 -10.58 -9.34 -14.68
CA ALA A 57 -9.61 -10.45 -14.66
C ALA A 57 -8.28 -10.11 -13.94
N ARG A 58 -8.04 -8.83 -13.64
CA ARG A 58 -6.86 -8.40 -12.85
C ARG A 58 -7.02 -8.67 -11.37
N ILE A 59 -8.23 -8.98 -10.90
CA ILE A 59 -8.55 -9.18 -9.48
C ILE A 59 -8.48 -10.67 -9.15
N THR A 60 -7.68 -11.01 -8.16
CA THR A 60 -7.64 -12.34 -7.53
C THR A 60 -8.10 -12.20 -6.09
N VAL A 61 -9.11 -13.00 -5.72
CA VAL A 61 -9.60 -13.07 -4.33
C VAL A 61 -8.92 -14.25 -3.63
N LEU A 62 -8.18 -13.95 -2.58
CA LEU A 62 -7.63 -14.90 -1.65
C LEU A 62 -8.51 -14.92 -0.40
N ALA A 63 -8.55 -16.03 0.31
CA ALA A 63 -9.32 -16.12 1.55
C ALA A 63 -8.55 -16.88 2.62
N GLN A 64 -8.71 -16.45 3.85
CA GLN A 64 -8.17 -17.14 5.02
C GLN A 64 -9.18 -17.12 6.18
N HIS A 65 -8.96 -17.95 7.21
CA HIS A 65 -9.64 -17.76 8.49
C HIS A 65 -9.11 -16.50 9.15
N HIS A 66 -9.98 -15.77 9.83
CA HIS A 66 -9.62 -14.50 10.48
C HIS A 66 -8.33 -14.63 11.30
N GLY A 67 -7.33 -13.89 10.88
CA GLY A 67 -5.97 -13.91 11.42
C GLY A 67 -5.34 -12.54 11.54
N GLY A 68 -6.08 -11.49 11.17
CA GLY A 68 -5.65 -10.10 11.25
C GLY A 68 -4.94 -9.59 9.99
N VAL A 69 -4.81 -8.26 9.93
CA VAL A 69 -4.33 -7.53 8.76
C VAL A 69 -2.90 -7.92 8.35
N SER A 70 -2.00 -8.14 9.31
CA SER A 70 -0.61 -8.57 9.07
C SER A 70 -0.56 -9.89 8.31
N ARG A 71 -1.35 -10.88 8.73
CA ARG A 71 -1.42 -12.19 8.07
C ARG A 71 -2.03 -12.10 6.68
N ALA A 72 -3.08 -11.30 6.52
CA ALA A 72 -3.70 -11.07 5.21
C ALA A 72 -2.71 -10.41 4.23
N ARG A 73 -1.94 -9.42 4.69
CA ARG A 73 -0.91 -8.77 3.87
C ARG A 73 0.23 -9.73 3.53
N ASN A 74 0.69 -10.57 4.45
CA ASN A 74 1.70 -11.60 4.19
C ASN A 74 1.23 -12.59 3.11
N LEU A 75 0.00 -13.11 3.23
CA LEU A 75 -0.58 -14.03 2.25
C LEU A 75 -0.62 -13.43 0.84
N ALA A 76 -1.04 -12.16 0.70
CA ALA A 76 -1.04 -11.49 -0.59
C ALA A 76 0.38 -11.19 -1.09
N LEU A 77 1.30 -10.84 -0.22
CA LEU A 77 2.69 -10.56 -0.57
C LEU A 77 3.40 -11.80 -1.16
N GLU A 78 3.12 -12.99 -0.62
CA GLU A 78 3.62 -14.26 -1.17
C GLU A 78 3.10 -14.52 -2.60
N ALA A 79 1.84 -14.14 -2.87
CA ALA A 79 1.22 -14.30 -4.19
C ALA A 79 1.59 -13.19 -5.18
N ALA A 80 2.13 -12.06 -4.72
CA ALA A 80 2.44 -10.90 -5.55
C ALA A 80 3.52 -11.20 -6.58
N THR A 81 3.29 -10.80 -7.84
CA THR A 81 4.21 -11.01 -8.97
C THR A 81 4.72 -9.71 -9.60
N GLY A 82 4.12 -8.57 -9.27
CA GLY A 82 4.48 -7.26 -9.80
C GLY A 82 5.88 -6.81 -9.39
N LYS A 83 6.45 -5.92 -10.17
CA LYS A 83 7.73 -5.26 -9.86
C LYS A 83 7.62 -4.36 -8.63
N TRP A 84 6.48 -3.70 -8.48
CA TRP A 84 6.12 -2.86 -7.35
C TRP A 84 4.98 -3.48 -6.55
N VAL A 85 4.98 -3.23 -5.24
CA VAL A 85 3.89 -3.60 -4.32
C VAL A 85 3.27 -2.33 -3.76
N TRP A 86 1.95 -2.26 -3.81
CA TRP A 86 1.15 -1.20 -3.22
C TRP A 86 0.13 -1.77 -2.24
N PHE A 87 0.25 -1.44 -0.98
CA PHE A 87 -0.75 -1.79 0.03
C PHE A 87 -1.81 -0.69 0.10
N VAL A 88 -3.08 -1.08 0.09
CA VAL A 88 -4.24 -0.18 0.17
C VAL A 88 -5.19 -0.72 1.22
N ASP A 89 -5.68 0.13 2.11
CA ASP A 89 -6.68 -0.28 3.09
C ASP A 89 -8.08 -0.25 2.45
N SER A 90 -8.99 -1.12 2.92
CA SER A 90 -10.28 -1.37 2.27
C SER A 90 -11.30 -0.24 2.41
N ASP A 91 -11.01 0.77 3.21
CA ASP A 91 -11.76 2.01 3.40
C ASP A 91 -11.11 3.25 2.76
N ASP A 92 -9.92 3.10 2.17
CA ASP A 92 -9.20 4.18 1.50
C ASP A 92 -9.74 4.51 0.10
N LEU A 93 -9.52 5.76 -0.32
CA LEU A 93 -9.88 6.26 -1.64
C LEU A 93 -8.65 6.81 -2.38
N PRO A 94 -7.90 5.95 -3.05
CA PRO A 94 -6.72 6.37 -3.80
C PRO A 94 -7.05 7.35 -4.93
N PHE A 95 -6.15 8.32 -5.18
CA PHE A 95 -6.27 9.15 -6.39
C PHE A 95 -6.17 8.28 -7.65
N LEU A 96 -7.03 8.55 -8.64
CA LEU A 96 -7.11 7.76 -9.88
C LEU A 96 -5.81 7.72 -10.69
N ASN A 97 -4.94 8.68 -10.49
CA ASN A 97 -3.65 8.79 -11.20
C ASN A 97 -2.44 8.57 -10.27
N PHE A 98 -2.64 7.95 -9.10
CA PHE A 98 -1.55 7.73 -8.15
C PHE A 98 -0.44 6.87 -8.74
N LEU A 99 -0.78 5.70 -9.27
CA LEU A 99 0.19 4.77 -9.88
C LEU A 99 0.92 5.43 -11.06
N GLU A 100 0.18 6.05 -11.96
CA GLU A 100 0.75 6.71 -13.13
C GLU A 100 1.77 7.79 -12.74
N LYS A 101 1.40 8.67 -11.80
CA LYS A 101 2.29 9.72 -11.33
C LYS A 101 3.53 9.16 -10.63
N ALA A 102 3.36 8.22 -9.71
CA ALA A 102 4.47 7.65 -8.95
C ALA A 102 5.49 6.94 -9.86
N LEU A 103 5.01 6.18 -10.84
CA LEU A 103 5.87 5.41 -11.73
C LEU A 103 6.56 6.27 -12.80
N HIS A 104 5.97 7.41 -13.20
CA HIS A 104 6.54 8.31 -14.18
C HIS A 104 7.38 9.44 -13.56
N GLU A 105 7.50 9.49 -12.22
CA GLU A 105 8.42 10.46 -11.61
C GLU A 105 9.86 10.22 -12.06
N PRO A 106 10.61 11.29 -12.37
CA PRO A 106 12.05 11.18 -12.59
C PRO A 106 12.72 10.45 -11.42
N GLN A 107 13.67 9.57 -11.71
CA GLN A 107 14.36 8.74 -10.73
C GLN A 107 13.51 7.62 -10.06
N SER A 108 12.25 7.40 -10.45
CA SER A 108 11.45 6.28 -9.92
C SER A 108 12.13 4.92 -10.11
N ASN A 109 12.83 4.73 -11.24
CA ASN A 109 13.58 3.50 -11.51
C ASN A 109 14.80 3.32 -10.61
N ASP A 110 15.33 4.38 -10.01
CA ASP A 110 16.47 4.35 -9.10
C ASP A 110 16.06 4.16 -7.64
N ALA A 111 14.77 4.28 -7.34
CA ALA A 111 14.24 4.16 -5.99
C ALA A 111 13.85 2.71 -5.64
N ASP A 112 13.91 2.40 -4.37
CA ASP A 112 13.35 1.17 -3.78
C ASP A 112 11.96 1.44 -3.18
N ILE A 113 11.70 2.69 -2.80
CA ILE A 113 10.43 3.16 -2.23
C ILE A 113 10.05 4.49 -2.89
N LEU A 114 8.84 4.58 -3.44
CA LEU A 114 8.24 5.82 -3.93
C LEU A 114 7.18 6.27 -2.92
N MET A 115 7.21 7.53 -2.51
CA MET A 115 6.23 8.07 -1.55
C MET A 115 5.40 9.17 -2.19
N GLY A 116 4.08 9.07 -2.05
CA GLY A 116 3.12 10.06 -2.56
C GLY A 116 2.53 10.94 -1.45
N SER A 117 2.18 12.17 -1.79
CA SER A 117 1.38 13.07 -0.94
C SER A 117 -0.03 12.52 -0.73
N TYR A 118 -0.70 12.94 0.34
CA TYR A 118 -2.06 12.54 0.62
C TYR A 118 -2.93 13.67 1.16
N LEU A 119 -4.24 13.43 1.16
CA LEU A 119 -5.22 14.28 1.80
C LEU A 119 -5.67 13.62 3.11
N LYS A 120 -5.68 14.38 4.19
CA LYS A 120 -6.28 13.99 5.45
C LYS A 120 -7.59 14.74 5.62
N MET A 121 -8.66 14.01 5.86
CA MET A 121 -9.95 14.59 6.21
C MET A 121 -10.19 14.38 7.71
N ASP A 122 -10.53 15.44 8.42
CA ASP A 122 -10.88 15.36 9.84
C ASP A 122 -12.37 15.00 10.05
N LEU A 123 -12.78 14.85 11.31
CA LEU A 123 -14.15 14.52 11.70
C LEU A 123 -15.19 15.60 11.30
N ASN A 124 -14.75 16.83 11.03
CA ASN A 124 -15.59 17.94 10.61
C ASN A 124 -15.67 18.03 9.07
N GLY A 125 -14.95 17.15 8.34
CA GLY A 125 -14.87 17.16 6.89
C GLY A 125 -13.85 18.17 6.34
N GLU A 126 -13.01 18.79 7.18
CA GLU A 126 -11.93 19.65 6.72
C GLU A 126 -10.82 18.82 6.09
N ILE A 127 -10.39 19.23 4.90
CA ILE A 127 -9.38 18.52 4.12
C ILE A 127 -8.05 19.26 4.19
N THR A 128 -7.05 18.60 4.75
CA THR A 128 -5.66 19.08 4.77
C THR A 128 -4.81 18.26 3.82
N ARG A 129 -4.03 18.93 2.97
CA ARG A 129 -3.06 18.26 2.12
C ARG A 129 -1.75 18.09 2.87
N ILE A 130 -1.30 16.85 2.98
CA ILE A 130 -0.01 16.50 3.59
C ILE A 130 0.99 16.25 2.45
N THR A 131 2.01 17.09 2.39
CA THR A 131 3.11 16.97 1.43
C THR A 131 4.42 17.00 2.18
N LEU A 132 5.37 16.17 1.75
CA LEU A 132 6.75 16.36 2.18
C LEU A 132 7.42 17.45 1.34
N PRO A 133 8.40 18.15 1.90
CA PRO A 133 9.34 18.92 1.09
C PRO A 133 9.93 18.01 0.00
N LYS A 134 10.10 18.53 -1.21
CA LYS A 134 10.73 17.77 -2.30
C LYS A 134 12.21 17.54 -1.98
N TYR A 135 12.51 16.38 -1.46
CA TYR A 135 13.90 15.98 -1.21
C TYR A 135 14.52 15.26 -2.43
N GLY A 136 13.69 14.83 -3.40
CA GLY A 136 14.14 13.94 -4.47
C GLY A 136 14.51 12.55 -3.93
N LEU A 137 15.47 11.92 -4.58
CA LEU A 137 15.98 10.61 -4.17
C LEU A 137 16.90 10.75 -2.97
N ILE A 138 16.50 10.17 -1.84
CA ILE A 138 17.27 10.14 -0.59
C ILE A 138 17.83 8.75 -0.33
N ASP A 139 19.02 8.71 0.26
CA ASP A 139 19.73 7.49 0.63
C ASP A 139 19.62 7.16 2.13
N SER A 140 20.20 6.07 2.55
CA SER A 140 20.22 5.62 3.95
C SER A 140 20.90 6.58 4.93
N LYS A 141 21.73 7.52 4.46
CA LYS A 141 22.38 8.52 5.32
C LYS A 141 21.47 9.69 5.61
N THR A 142 20.69 10.11 4.63
CA THR A 142 19.75 11.22 4.70
C THR A 142 18.40 10.81 5.31
N LEU A 143 17.98 9.56 5.05
CA LEU A 143 16.70 9.02 5.48
C LEU A 143 16.39 9.19 6.98
N PRO A 144 17.31 8.94 7.94
CA PRO A 144 17.00 9.12 9.37
C PRO A 144 16.63 10.56 9.73
N VAL A 145 17.27 11.55 9.11
CA VAL A 145 16.98 12.97 9.36
C VAL A 145 15.59 13.33 8.83
N CYS A 146 15.28 12.93 7.59
CA CYS A 146 13.96 13.14 7.00
C CYS A 146 12.86 12.41 7.80
N PHE A 147 13.14 11.18 8.25
CA PHE A 147 12.23 10.41 9.08
C PHE A 147 11.89 11.14 10.38
N MET A 148 12.89 11.58 11.14
CA MET A 148 12.68 12.28 12.40
C MET A 148 11.88 13.58 12.23
N GLN A 149 12.12 14.32 11.15
CA GLN A 149 11.42 15.58 10.88
C GLN A 149 9.96 15.37 10.50
N ALA A 150 9.66 14.38 9.67
CA ALA A 150 8.32 14.22 9.09
C ALA A 150 7.45 13.21 9.87
N GLN A 151 8.02 12.16 10.47
CA GLN A 151 7.24 11.11 11.14
C GLN A 151 6.48 11.62 12.35
N TYR A 152 7.12 12.45 13.18
CA TYR A 152 6.49 12.96 14.39
C TYR A 152 5.27 13.85 14.08
N GLU A 153 5.37 14.71 13.07
CA GLU A 153 4.32 15.66 12.73
C GLU A 153 3.19 15.04 11.89
N THR A 154 3.52 14.13 11.00
CA THR A 154 2.59 13.67 9.95
C THR A 154 2.33 12.17 9.92
N GLY A 155 3.15 11.34 10.58
CA GLY A 155 3.11 9.88 10.44
C GLY A 155 3.56 9.37 9.07
N TYR A 156 4.05 10.24 8.18
CA TYR A 156 4.24 10.03 6.75
C TYR A 156 5.05 8.79 6.39
N PHE A 157 6.12 8.52 7.13
CA PHE A 157 6.98 7.36 6.91
C PHE A 157 6.39 6.05 7.42
N GLY A 158 5.40 6.10 8.32
CA GLY A 158 4.80 4.91 8.93
C GLY A 158 3.65 4.30 8.13
N TYR A 159 3.01 5.04 7.24
CA TYR A 159 1.88 4.54 6.46
C TYR A 159 2.33 3.75 5.22
N LEU A 160 1.61 2.69 4.87
CA LEU A 160 1.86 1.86 3.68
C LEU A 160 1.15 2.39 2.44
N TRP A 161 -0.10 2.83 2.58
CA TRP A 161 -1.00 3.16 1.47
C TRP A 161 -0.53 4.33 0.59
N ASN A 162 0.38 5.18 1.06
CA ASN A 162 0.98 6.26 0.27
C ASN A 162 2.31 5.87 -0.40
N LYS A 163 2.63 4.59 -0.49
CA LYS A 163 3.93 4.10 -0.98
C LYS A 163 3.80 3.02 -2.03
N LEU A 164 4.71 3.07 -3.02
CA LEU A 164 5.05 1.91 -3.84
C LEU A 164 6.40 1.37 -3.37
N LEU A 165 6.44 0.07 -3.10
CA LEU A 165 7.62 -0.63 -2.59
C LEU A 165 8.15 -1.56 -3.68
N ARG A 166 9.45 -1.50 -3.97
CA ARG A 166 10.08 -2.42 -4.93
C ARG A 166 10.04 -3.84 -4.37
N ARG A 167 9.35 -4.75 -5.07
CA ARG A 167 9.19 -6.15 -4.63
C ARG A 167 10.53 -6.86 -4.43
N GLU A 168 11.47 -6.65 -5.33
CA GLU A 168 12.83 -7.22 -5.21
C GLU A 168 13.49 -6.81 -3.90
N LYS A 169 13.29 -5.55 -3.46
CA LYS A 169 13.81 -5.06 -2.19
C LYS A 169 13.17 -5.77 -1.00
N ILE A 170 11.86 -5.94 -1.01
CA ILE A 170 11.13 -6.69 0.04
C ILE A 170 11.71 -8.10 0.16
N LEU A 171 11.86 -8.79 -0.96
CA LEU A 171 12.39 -10.16 -1.00
C LEU A 171 13.85 -10.24 -0.54
N SER A 172 14.68 -9.27 -0.95
CA SER A 172 16.12 -9.29 -0.63
C SER A 172 16.40 -9.20 0.88
N VAL A 173 15.49 -8.65 1.66
CA VAL A 173 15.62 -8.50 3.11
C VAL A 173 14.67 -9.41 3.89
N ASN A 174 13.90 -10.25 3.19
CA ASN A 174 12.85 -11.09 3.75
C ASN A 174 11.87 -10.30 4.64
N ALA A 175 11.48 -9.10 4.21
CA ALA A 175 10.58 -8.28 4.98
C ALA A 175 9.19 -8.92 5.05
N VAL A 176 8.66 -9.06 6.28
CA VAL A 176 7.35 -9.64 6.58
C VAL A 176 6.65 -8.82 7.66
N PHE A 177 5.32 -8.83 7.64
CA PHE A 177 4.54 -8.28 8.75
C PHE A 177 4.60 -9.23 9.94
N ASP A 178 4.82 -8.69 11.14
CA ASP A 178 4.74 -9.45 12.38
C ASP A 178 3.27 -9.67 12.75
N GLU A 179 2.82 -10.92 12.66
CA GLU A 179 1.43 -11.30 12.91
C GLU A 179 1.04 -11.20 14.40
N SER A 180 2.00 -11.04 15.29
CA SER A 180 1.75 -10.83 16.72
C SER A 180 1.47 -9.35 17.08
N MET A 181 1.77 -8.43 16.15
CA MET A 181 1.56 -7.00 16.37
C MET A 181 0.12 -6.60 16.05
N THR A 182 -0.46 -5.80 16.95
CA THR A 182 -1.82 -5.23 16.80
C THR A 182 -1.80 -3.71 16.60
N LEU A 183 -0.62 -3.10 16.62
CA LEU A 183 -0.43 -1.67 16.44
C LEU A 183 0.95 -1.40 15.83
N ALA A 184 1.00 -0.44 14.90
CA ALA A 184 2.22 0.01 14.21
C ALA A 184 2.94 -1.09 13.40
N GLU A 185 2.22 -2.14 12.98
CA GLU A 185 2.72 -3.21 12.10
C GLU A 185 3.24 -2.67 10.77
N ASP A 186 2.60 -1.63 10.24
CA ASP A 186 3.01 -0.91 9.02
C ASP A 186 4.41 -0.31 9.18
N LEU A 187 4.61 0.43 10.26
CA LEU A 187 5.90 1.04 10.54
C LEU A 187 6.98 -0.02 10.78
N GLN A 188 6.65 -1.10 11.51
CA GLN A 188 7.58 -2.21 11.75
C GLN A 188 8.03 -2.85 10.43
N PHE A 189 7.10 -3.09 9.51
CA PHE A 189 7.42 -3.62 8.18
C PHE A 189 8.31 -2.65 7.39
N LEU A 190 7.95 -1.36 7.33
CA LEU A 190 8.71 -0.35 6.61
C LEU A 190 10.12 -0.13 7.18
N VAL A 191 10.30 -0.22 8.50
CA VAL A 191 11.62 -0.10 9.14
C VAL A 191 12.57 -1.19 8.67
N GLN A 192 12.10 -2.41 8.36
CA GLN A 192 12.96 -3.46 7.80
C GLN A 192 13.55 -2.99 6.45
N LEU A 193 12.76 -2.32 5.62
CA LEU A 193 13.21 -1.78 4.33
C LEU A 193 14.13 -0.56 4.52
N TYR A 194 13.76 0.38 5.40
CA TYR A 194 14.56 1.59 5.65
C TYR A 194 15.96 1.26 6.17
N ARG A 195 16.08 0.27 7.05
CA ARG A 195 17.39 -0.20 7.59
C ARG A 195 18.25 -0.91 6.56
N ALA A 196 17.69 -1.36 5.48
CA ALA A 196 18.37 -2.13 4.43
C ALA A 196 19.00 -1.25 3.34
N ASN A 197 19.40 -0.03 3.63
CA ASN A 197 19.97 0.93 2.68
C ASN A 197 19.04 1.20 1.47
N SER A 198 17.73 1.29 1.71
CA SER A 198 16.77 1.61 0.66
C SER A 198 16.94 3.05 0.18
N ARG A 199 16.79 3.24 -1.13
CA ARG A 199 16.69 4.55 -1.75
C ARG A 199 15.22 4.95 -1.81
N VAL A 200 14.89 6.11 -1.26
CA VAL A 200 13.52 6.59 -1.13
C VAL A 200 13.34 7.85 -1.96
N LEU A 201 12.35 7.86 -2.84
CA LEU A 201 11.95 9.03 -3.63
C LEU A 201 10.74 9.70 -2.95
N LEU A 202 10.88 11.00 -2.62
CA LEU A 202 9.89 11.82 -1.93
C LEU A 202 9.34 12.91 -2.85
#